data_f324949c89c8bff017eb38e08fd4f33b
#
_entry.id   f324949c89c8bff017eb38e08fd4f33b
#
_cell.length_a   1.000
_cell.length_b   1.000
_cell.length_c   1.000
_cell.angle_alpha   90.00
_cell.angle_beta   90.00
_cell.angle_gamma   90.00
#
_symmetry.space_group_name_H-M   'P 1'
#
loop_
_entity.id
_entity.type
_entity.pdbx_description
1 polymer ?
#
loop_
_entity_poly.entity_id
_entity_poly.type
_entity_poly.pdbx_seq_one_letter_code
_entity_poly.pdbx_strand_id
1 'polypeptide(L)' 'LEFCQKNGNDIDYRVIERFKMENRDRFKIAVYVNGKEIASGEDFNKKSAEQNASFKALKSLGIEV' A
#
# COMPACT_ATOMS: atom_id res chain seq x y z
N LEU A 1 3.99 5.70 7.13
CA LEU A 1 3.46 7.04 6.89
C LEU A 1 3.46 7.86 8.17
N GLU A 2 4.21 8.94 8.18
CA GLU A 2 4.36 9.77 9.37
C GLU A 2 3.04 10.30 9.89
N PHE A 3 2.15 10.66 8.99
CA PHE A 3 0.84 11.19 9.39
C PHE A 3 0.09 10.22 10.29
N CYS A 4 0.03 8.97 9.89
CA CYS A 4 -0.71 7.98 10.67
C CYS A 4 -0.04 7.70 12.01
N GLN A 5 1.28 7.70 12.04
CA GLN A 5 2.01 7.52 13.30
C GLN A 5 1.75 8.66 14.27
N LYS A 6 1.71 9.89 13.77
CA LYS A 6 1.43 11.05 14.60
C LYS A 6 0.04 11.03 15.20
N ASN A 7 -0.89 10.41 14.51
CA ASN A 7 -2.27 10.33 14.96
C ASN A 7 -2.59 9.04 15.69
N GLY A 8 -1.57 8.25 16.02
CA GLY A 8 -1.75 7.02 16.77
C GLY A 8 -2.32 5.87 15.98
N ASN A 9 -2.30 5.96 14.66
CA ASN A 9 -2.77 4.89 13.79
C ASN A 9 -1.63 3.94 13.45
N ASP A 10 -1.94 2.66 13.40
CA ASP A 10 -0.98 1.64 12.98
C ASP A 10 -1.10 1.42 11.48
N ILE A 11 0.02 1.52 10.78
CA ILE A 11 0.07 1.22 9.35
C ILE A 11 0.84 -0.07 9.14
N ASP A 12 0.26 -0.94 8.32
CA ASP A 12 0.87 -2.20 7.96
C ASP A 12 0.81 -2.38 6.45
N TYR A 13 1.91 -2.84 5.87
CA TYR A 13 1.99 -3.15 4.44
C TYR A 13 2.11 -4.65 4.31
N ARG A 14 1.24 -5.26 3.51
CA ARG A 14 1.26 -6.71 3.29
C ARG A 14 1.27 -7.03 1.81
N VAL A 15 2.15 -7.93 1.41
CA VAL A 15 2.12 -8.48 0.06
C VAL A 15 1.00 -9.50 0.04
N ILE A 16 -0.12 -9.15 -0.59
CA ILE A 16 -1.29 -10.01 -0.62
C ILE A 16 -1.33 -10.88 -1.86
N GLU A 17 -0.57 -10.52 -2.87
CA GLU A 17 -0.53 -11.30 -4.10
C GLU A 17 0.79 -11.10 -4.81
N ARG A 18 1.30 -12.17 -5.37
CA ARG A 18 2.48 -12.14 -6.21
C ARG A 18 2.21 -13.02 -7.41
N PHE A 19 2.32 -12.46 -8.60
CA PHE A 19 2.06 -13.22 -9.80
C PHE A 19 3.01 -12.80 -10.91
N LYS A 20 3.12 -13.64 -11.91
CA LYS A 20 4.01 -13.41 -13.03
C LYS A 20 3.17 -13.05 -14.26
N MET A 21 3.53 -11.96 -14.89
CA MET A 21 2.85 -11.49 -16.09
C MET A 21 3.89 -11.15 -17.15
N GLU A 22 3.80 -11.76 -18.31
CA GLU A 22 4.73 -11.52 -19.42
C GLU A 22 6.19 -11.63 -19.01
N ASN A 23 6.53 -12.68 -18.25
CA ASN A 23 7.87 -12.94 -17.73
C ASN A 23 8.39 -11.91 -16.73
N ARG A 24 7.50 -11.14 -16.14
CA ARG A 24 7.84 -10.18 -15.10
C ARG A 24 7.07 -10.49 -13.82
N ASP A 25 7.75 -10.38 -12.69
CA ASP A 25 7.09 -10.51 -11.40
C ASP A 25 6.28 -9.25 -11.11
N ARG A 26 5.08 -9.44 -10.63
CA ARG A 26 4.21 -8.34 -10.23
C ARG A 26 3.77 -8.56 -8.80
N PHE A 27 3.81 -7.51 -8.00
CA PHE A 27 3.48 -7.57 -6.58
C PHE A 27 2.27 -6.72 -6.30
N LYS A 28 1.35 -7.27 -5.52
CA LYS A 28 0.21 -6.51 -5.03
C LYS A 28 0.36 -6.35 -3.53
N ILE A 29 0.41 -5.10 -3.09
CA ILE A 29 0.60 -4.76 -1.69
C ILE A 29 -0.62 -4.02 -1.19
N ALA A 30 -1.15 -4.47 -0.06
CA ALA A 30 -2.26 -3.80 0.60
C ALA A 30 -1.76 -3.00 1.78
N VAL A 31 -2.40 -1.86 2.01
CA VAL A 31 -2.12 -1.02 3.18
C VAL A 31 -3.25 -1.20 4.16
N TYR A 32 -2.90 -1.56 5.39
CA TYR A 32 -3.84 -1.73 6.48
C TYR A 32 -3.60 -0.64 7.50
N VAL A 33 -4.68 -0.02 7.94
CA VAL A 33 -4.63 0.96 9.02
C VAL A 33 -5.51 0.43 10.14
N ASN A 34 -4.90 0.25 11.31
CA ASN A 34 -5.58 -0.31 12.49
C ASN A 34 -6.24 -1.65 12.19
N GLY A 35 -5.59 -2.46 11.35
CA GLY A 35 -6.07 -3.78 10.99
C GLY A 35 -7.10 -3.81 9.88
N LYS A 36 -7.40 -2.67 9.29
CA LYS A 36 -8.39 -2.58 8.22
C LYS A 36 -7.71 -2.22 6.90
N GLU A 37 -8.00 -2.98 5.86
CA GLU A 37 -7.47 -2.67 4.54
C GLU A 37 -8.13 -1.41 3.99
N ILE A 38 -7.31 -0.43 3.64
CA ILE A 38 -7.83 0.84 3.11
C ILE A 38 -7.45 1.08 1.66
N ALA A 39 -6.38 0.45 1.19
CA ALA A 39 -5.95 0.62 -0.19
C ALA A 39 -5.00 -0.49 -0.59
N SER A 40 -4.78 -0.63 -1.88
CA SER A 40 -3.78 -1.55 -2.40
C SER A 40 -3.16 -0.97 -3.65
N GLY A 41 -1.95 -1.40 -3.95
CA GLY A 41 -1.24 -0.99 -5.14
C GLY A 41 -0.49 -2.16 -5.75
N GLU A 42 -0.28 -2.09 -7.05
CA GLU A 42 0.43 -3.12 -7.79
C GLU A 42 1.53 -2.51 -8.62
N ASP A 43 2.65 -3.20 -8.72
CA ASP A 43 3.73 -2.80 -9.61
C ASP A 43 4.69 -3.97 -9.82
N PHE A 44 5.66 -3.78 -10.68
CA PHE A 44 6.63 -4.82 -11.01
C PHE A 44 7.70 -5.01 -9.94
N ASN A 45 7.76 -4.14 -8.95
CA ASN A 45 8.63 -4.36 -7.81
C ASN A 45 7.92 -3.93 -6.53
N LYS A 46 8.43 -4.46 -5.40
CA LYS A 46 7.80 -4.22 -4.10
C LYS A 46 7.77 -2.74 -3.72
N LYS A 47 8.88 -2.06 -3.95
CA LYS A 47 8.99 -0.65 -3.56
C LYS A 47 7.96 0.22 -4.29
N SER A 48 7.84 0.04 -5.59
CA SER A 48 6.86 0.78 -6.37
C SER A 48 5.44 0.42 -5.98
N ALA A 49 5.18 -0.86 -5.71
CA ALA A 49 3.87 -1.30 -5.25
C ALA A 49 3.51 -0.67 -3.92
N GLU A 50 4.47 -0.60 -2.99
CA GLU A 50 4.24 0.07 -1.70
C GLU A 50 3.94 1.55 -1.89
N GLN A 51 4.67 2.22 -2.76
CA GLN A 51 4.44 3.63 -3.05
C GLN A 51 3.05 3.86 -3.62
N ASN A 52 2.65 3.01 -4.57
CA ASN A 52 1.31 3.09 -5.15
C ASN A 52 0.23 2.87 -4.10
N ALA A 53 0.42 1.86 -3.25
CA ALA A 53 -0.53 1.58 -2.18
C ALA A 53 -0.60 2.74 -1.18
N SER A 54 0.55 3.30 -0.81
CA SER A 54 0.61 4.44 0.11
C SER A 54 -0.12 5.65 -0.45
N PHE A 55 0.10 5.94 -1.72
CA PHE A 55 -0.56 7.06 -2.38
C PHE A 55 -2.07 6.92 -2.35
N LYS A 56 -2.55 5.73 -2.68
CA LYS A 56 -3.99 5.44 -2.65
C LYS A 56 -4.55 5.51 -1.23
N ALA A 57 -3.77 5.04 -0.26
CA ALA A 57 -4.18 5.07 1.14
C ALA A 57 -4.34 6.50 1.62
N LEU A 58 -3.40 7.38 1.30
CA LEU A 58 -3.49 8.79 1.67
C LEU A 58 -4.71 9.45 1.07
N LYS A 59 -5.00 9.14 -0.19
CA LYS A 59 -6.22 9.64 -0.84
C LYS A 59 -7.47 9.15 -0.15
N SER A 60 -7.48 7.88 0.21
CA SER A 60 -8.63 7.26 0.91
C SER A 60 -8.88 7.90 2.26
N LEU A 61 -7.82 8.34 2.93
CA LEU A 61 -7.91 8.99 4.22
C LEU A 61 -8.25 10.49 4.12
N GLY A 62 -8.40 11.00 2.89
CA GLY A 62 -8.72 12.40 2.67
C GLY A 62 -7.54 13.35 2.79
N ILE A 63 -6.33 12.83 2.70
CA ILE A 63 -5.11 13.62 2.79
C ILE A 63 -4.67 14.01 1.38
N GLU A 64 -4.42 15.29 1.18
CA GLU A 64 -3.89 15.75 -0.09
C GLU A 64 -2.42 15.38 -0.22
N VAL A 65 -2.06 14.89 -1.37
CA VAL A 65 -0.69 14.45 -1.66
C VAL A 65 -0.11 15.26 -2.81
#